data_fccd146641c23c0d3dc5688d1d6b1cf6
#
_entry.id   fccd146641c23c0d3dc5688d1d6b1cf6
#
_cell.length_a   1.000
_cell.length_b   1.000
_cell.length_c   1.000
_cell.angle_alpha   90.00
_cell.angle_beta   90.00
_cell.angle_gamma   90.00
#
_symmetry.space_group_name_H-M   'P 1'
#
loop_
_entity.id
_entity.type
_entity.pdbx_description
1 polymer ?
#
loop_
_entity_poly.entity_id
_entity_poly.type
_entity_poly.pdbx_seq_one_letter_code
_entity_poly.pdbx_strand_id
1 'polypeptide(L)'
;MKSRLIRLATALTAAFALTPALAQEKVLNLYSARHYQTDEALYSNFTRQTGIKINRIEGKEDELVERIRNEGANSPADVFITVDASRLAQADALGLFAPVKSTVLEERIPAHLRDPENNWFAFSTRARVIIYNKMKLKSADVANYEDLAKPALKGKLCSRSGAHPYNVSLGAALIQHWGEAKTEEWARGVVANFARAPKGGDTDQIKAVAAGECDVAVSNTYYLVRLLRSGKAEDRSMMEKVGVVWPNQSSFGTHINISGGGMLKTAPNKDAAVKFLEYLASDEAQAYFANGNNEWPAVPTVRQPMRRKFVRHGMTRCVSGVGLFSRSR
;
A
#
# COMPACT_ATOMS: atom_id res chain seq x y z
N MET A 1 25.61 11.68 95.65
CA MET A 1 25.43 10.51 94.78
C MET A 1 24.81 11.02 93.50
N LYS A 2 25.59 11.08 92.45
CA LYS A 2 25.21 11.73 91.13
C LYS A 2 24.92 10.66 90.11
N SER A 3 23.64 10.55 89.66
CA SER A 3 23.25 9.67 88.62
C SER A 3 23.45 10.33 87.23
N ARG A 4 24.27 9.74 86.37
CA ARG A 4 24.50 10.19 85.00
C ARG A 4 23.45 9.51 84.06
N LEU A 5 22.60 10.30 83.47
CA LEU A 5 21.69 9.87 82.33
C LEU A 5 22.49 9.82 81.04
N ILE A 6 22.61 8.65 80.45
CA ILE A 6 23.16 8.47 79.11
C ILE A 6 21.99 8.60 78.13
N ARG A 7 22.03 9.64 77.29
CA ARG A 7 21.11 9.82 76.14
C ARG A 7 21.61 9.00 74.96
N LEU A 8 20.93 7.94 74.60
CA LEU A 8 21.16 7.21 73.34
C LEU A 8 20.47 7.98 72.22
N ALA A 9 21.23 8.54 71.30
CA ALA A 9 20.73 9.17 70.07
C ALA A 9 20.63 8.05 68.98
N THR A 10 19.42 7.61 68.66
CA THR A 10 19.16 6.69 67.56
C THR A 10 19.11 7.48 66.21
N ALA A 11 20.16 7.37 65.45
CA ALA A 11 20.20 7.92 64.09
C ALA A 11 19.41 6.97 63.17
N LEU A 12 18.21 7.38 62.74
CA LEU A 12 17.39 6.68 61.74
C LEU A 12 17.92 7.04 60.33
N THR A 13 18.76 6.19 59.77
CA THR A 13 19.20 6.30 58.38
C THR A 13 18.07 5.84 57.50
N ALA A 14 17.34 6.76 56.86
CA ALA A 14 16.38 6.49 55.81
C ALA A 14 17.13 6.05 54.53
N ALA A 15 17.25 4.77 54.32
CA ALA A 15 17.70 4.22 53.03
C ALA A 15 16.59 4.47 51.99
N PHE A 16 16.76 5.49 51.16
CA PHE A 16 15.98 5.65 49.92
C PHE A 16 16.35 4.48 49.01
N ALA A 17 15.49 3.48 48.96
CA ALA A 17 15.54 2.43 47.95
C ALA A 17 15.19 3.09 46.60
N LEU A 18 16.22 3.39 45.81
CA LEU A 18 16.07 3.66 44.38
C LEU A 18 15.60 2.39 43.72
N THR A 19 14.28 2.19 43.66
CA THR A 19 13.69 1.20 42.74
C THR A 19 14.04 1.66 41.34
N PRO A 20 14.78 0.87 40.54
CA PRO A 20 14.95 1.18 39.12
C PRO A 20 13.53 1.23 38.52
N ALA A 21 13.11 2.39 38.05
CA ALA A 21 11.95 2.53 37.23
C ALA A 21 12.22 1.65 35.99
N LEU A 22 11.64 0.46 35.94
CA LEU A 22 11.62 -0.36 34.75
C LEU A 22 11.00 0.53 33.68
N ALA A 23 11.82 1.02 32.76
CA ALA A 23 11.33 1.80 31.65
C ALA A 23 10.31 0.91 30.91
N GLN A 24 9.04 1.33 30.93
CA GLN A 24 7.98 0.61 30.24
C GLN A 24 8.41 0.40 28.79
N GLU A 25 8.44 -0.85 28.33
CA GLU A 25 8.82 -1.19 26.96
C GLU A 25 7.92 -0.39 26.00
N LYS A 26 8.54 0.43 25.15
CA LYS A 26 7.80 1.19 24.14
C LYS A 26 7.36 0.24 23.06
N VAL A 27 6.05 0.14 22.84
CA VAL A 27 5.46 -0.75 21.86
C VAL A 27 4.62 0.01 20.84
N LEU A 28 4.48 -0.57 19.67
CA LEU A 28 3.55 -0.20 18.61
C LEU A 28 2.75 -1.44 18.23
N ASN A 29 1.43 -1.37 18.30
CA ASN A 29 0.55 -2.44 17.85
C ASN A 29 0.07 -2.13 16.42
N LEU A 30 0.62 -2.86 15.46
CA LEU A 30 0.39 -2.67 14.04
C LEU A 30 -0.61 -3.71 13.50
N TYR A 31 -1.73 -3.27 12.97
CA TYR A 31 -2.63 -4.09 12.15
C TYR A 31 -2.30 -3.88 10.69
N SER A 32 -1.81 -4.93 10.01
CA SER A 32 -1.24 -4.83 8.66
C SER A 32 -1.91 -5.80 7.69
N ALA A 33 -2.47 -5.25 6.61
CA ALA A 33 -2.86 -6.02 5.45
C ALA A 33 -1.74 -6.13 4.39
N ARG A 34 -0.56 -5.61 4.69
CA ARG A 34 0.63 -5.81 3.85
C ARG A 34 1.17 -7.22 4.06
N HIS A 35 1.34 -7.95 2.97
CA HIS A 35 1.71 -9.36 2.95
C HIS A 35 3.08 -9.61 2.29
N TYR A 36 3.96 -8.61 2.32
CA TYR A 36 5.28 -8.71 1.70
C TYR A 36 6.30 -9.19 2.74
N GLN A 37 6.92 -10.36 2.53
CA GLN A 37 8.00 -10.85 3.39
C GLN A 37 9.16 -9.85 3.50
N THR A 38 9.33 -9.04 2.49
CA THR A 38 10.31 -7.96 2.45
C THR A 38 10.05 -6.89 3.51
N ASP A 39 8.81 -6.67 3.96
CA ASP A 39 8.49 -5.64 4.97
C ASP A 39 9.12 -5.92 6.35
N GLU A 40 9.62 -7.14 6.59
CA GLU A 40 10.32 -7.48 7.84
C GLU A 40 11.54 -6.59 8.10
N ALA A 41 12.33 -6.31 7.06
CA ALA A 41 13.47 -5.40 7.20
C ALA A 41 13.04 -3.95 7.49
N LEU A 42 11.90 -3.51 6.94
CA LEU A 42 11.32 -2.20 7.22
C LEU A 42 10.97 -2.07 8.71
N TYR A 43 10.31 -3.06 9.28
CA TYR A 43 9.89 -3.07 10.69
C TYR A 43 11.09 -3.21 11.64
N SER A 44 12.04 -4.09 11.31
CA SER A 44 13.27 -4.27 12.10
C SER A 44 14.11 -2.99 12.14
N ASN A 45 14.19 -2.25 11.04
CA ASN A 45 14.89 -0.98 10.97
C ASN A 45 14.24 0.08 11.88
N PHE A 46 12.92 0.18 11.88
CA PHE A 46 12.20 1.06 12.79
C PHE A 46 12.51 0.76 14.26
N THR A 47 12.42 -0.52 14.64
CA THR A 47 12.71 -0.96 16.01
C THR A 47 14.15 -0.64 16.40
N ARG A 48 15.12 -0.91 15.50
CA ARG A 48 16.54 -0.60 15.75
C ARG A 48 16.80 0.90 15.97
N GLN A 49 16.13 1.77 15.21
CA GLN A 49 16.33 3.22 15.29
C GLN A 49 15.65 3.85 16.49
N THR A 50 14.50 3.33 16.91
CA THR A 50 13.63 3.99 17.89
C THR A 50 13.60 3.29 19.24
N GLY A 51 14.02 2.03 19.31
CA GLY A 51 13.80 1.16 20.47
C GLY A 51 12.34 0.77 20.68
N ILE A 52 11.42 1.11 19.75
CA ILE A 52 10.00 0.76 19.84
C ILE A 52 9.80 -0.61 19.20
N LYS A 53 9.28 -1.55 19.97
CA LYS A 53 8.94 -2.89 19.50
C LYS A 53 7.61 -2.88 18.74
N ILE A 54 7.56 -3.55 17.60
CA ILE A 54 6.31 -3.71 16.85
C ILE A 54 5.65 -5.04 17.19
N ASN A 55 4.46 -4.99 17.75
CA ASN A 55 3.54 -6.13 17.85
C ASN A 55 2.64 -6.10 16.63
N ARG A 56 2.72 -7.14 15.79
CA ARG A 56 2.04 -7.14 14.49
C ARG A 56 0.93 -8.18 14.44
N ILE A 57 -0.23 -7.76 13.93
CA ILE A 57 -1.32 -8.63 13.51
C ILE A 57 -1.50 -8.46 12.02
N GLU A 58 -1.33 -9.56 11.28
CA GLU A 58 -1.51 -9.59 9.84
C GLU A 58 -2.81 -10.31 9.47
N GLY A 59 -3.48 -9.83 8.43
CA GLY A 59 -4.73 -10.40 7.95
C GLY A 59 -5.18 -9.77 6.64
N LYS A 60 -6.31 -10.23 6.12
CA LYS A 60 -6.94 -9.57 4.97
C LYS A 60 -7.53 -8.24 5.39
N GLU A 61 -7.56 -7.30 4.45
CA GLU A 61 -8.02 -5.94 4.71
C GLU A 61 -9.39 -5.90 5.37
N ASP A 62 -10.38 -6.63 4.83
CA ASP A 62 -11.76 -6.64 5.36
C ASP A 62 -11.82 -7.24 6.77
N GLU A 63 -11.07 -8.31 7.01
CA GLU A 63 -11.01 -8.98 8.31
C GLU A 63 -10.43 -8.05 9.38
N LEU A 64 -9.40 -7.27 9.03
CA LEU A 64 -8.78 -6.32 9.95
C LEU A 64 -9.69 -5.12 10.25
N VAL A 65 -10.39 -4.58 9.24
CA VAL A 65 -11.36 -3.51 9.43
C VAL A 65 -12.49 -3.95 10.35
N GLU A 66 -13.08 -5.14 10.11
CA GLU A 66 -14.13 -5.67 10.97
C GLU A 66 -13.62 -5.97 12.38
N ARG A 67 -12.39 -6.46 12.52
CA ARG A 67 -11.76 -6.67 13.81
C ARG A 67 -11.64 -5.37 14.60
N ILE A 68 -11.11 -4.31 14.01
CA ILE A 68 -10.97 -2.99 14.65
C ILE A 68 -12.34 -2.47 15.09
N ARG A 69 -13.38 -2.62 14.25
CA ARG A 69 -14.75 -2.24 14.60
C ARG A 69 -15.30 -3.01 15.79
N ASN A 70 -15.12 -4.33 15.80
CA ASN A 70 -15.63 -5.20 16.85
C ASN A 70 -14.90 -5.01 18.19
N GLU A 71 -13.60 -4.73 18.15
CA GLU A 71 -12.80 -4.38 19.32
C GLU A 71 -13.23 -3.02 19.91
N GLY A 72 -13.69 -2.10 19.05
CA GLY A 72 -14.22 -0.79 19.43
C GLY A 72 -13.24 0.01 20.30
N ALA A 73 -13.71 0.57 21.41
CA ALA A 73 -12.89 1.35 22.33
C ALA A 73 -11.75 0.55 23.02
N ASN A 74 -11.84 -0.76 23.01
CA ASN A 74 -10.85 -1.66 23.60
C ASN A 74 -9.81 -2.16 22.58
N SER A 75 -9.85 -1.67 21.34
CA SER A 75 -8.86 -2.08 20.35
C SER A 75 -7.45 -1.73 20.81
N PRO A 76 -6.52 -2.69 20.86
CA PRO A 76 -5.13 -2.42 21.18
C PRO A 76 -4.35 -1.83 20.02
N ALA A 77 -4.93 -1.77 18.82
CA ALA A 77 -4.24 -1.36 17.62
C ALA A 77 -3.93 0.15 17.62
N ASP A 78 -2.68 0.48 17.29
CA ASP A 78 -2.22 1.87 17.18
C ASP A 78 -2.30 2.37 15.73
N VAL A 79 -1.89 1.52 14.79
CA VAL A 79 -1.84 1.85 13.36
C VAL A 79 -2.51 0.74 12.54
N PHE A 80 -3.34 1.15 11.59
CA PHE A 80 -3.83 0.27 10.53
C PHE A 80 -3.15 0.65 9.22
N ILE A 81 -2.56 -0.35 8.53
CA ILE A 81 -1.90 -0.18 7.23
C ILE A 81 -2.47 -1.17 6.21
N THR A 82 -2.74 -0.69 5.00
CA THR A 82 -3.32 -1.48 3.90
C THR A 82 -2.62 -1.22 2.58
N VAL A 83 -2.92 -2.04 1.58
CA VAL A 83 -2.35 -1.96 0.22
C VAL A 83 -3.33 -1.43 -0.81
N ASP A 84 -4.44 -0.81 -0.37
CA ASP A 84 -5.48 -0.34 -1.28
C ASP A 84 -6.16 0.94 -0.77
N ALA A 85 -6.32 1.93 -1.65
CA ALA A 85 -6.95 3.22 -1.34
C ALA A 85 -8.41 3.05 -0.92
N SER A 86 -9.16 2.10 -1.51
CA SER A 86 -10.56 1.87 -1.16
C SER A 86 -10.73 1.42 0.29
N ARG A 87 -9.77 0.68 0.82
CA ARG A 87 -9.78 0.21 2.21
C ARG A 87 -9.42 1.32 3.20
N LEU A 88 -8.51 2.22 2.82
CA LEU A 88 -8.27 3.44 3.60
C LEU A 88 -9.53 4.30 3.68
N ALA A 89 -10.17 4.53 2.53
CA ALA A 89 -11.40 5.30 2.46
C ALA A 89 -12.55 4.65 3.26
N GLN A 90 -12.68 3.33 3.22
CA GLN A 90 -13.66 2.59 4.02
C GLN A 90 -13.40 2.77 5.52
N ALA A 91 -12.15 2.60 5.97
CA ALA A 91 -11.78 2.77 7.37
C ALA A 91 -12.01 4.23 7.84
N ASP A 92 -11.72 5.20 6.97
CA ASP A 92 -11.97 6.62 7.24
C ASP A 92 -13.47 6.93 7.33
N ALA A 93 -14.28 6.46 6.38
CA ALA A 93 -15.73 6.61 6.39
C ALA A 93 -16.41 5.99 7.64
N LEU A 94 -15.82 4.92 8.18
CA LEU A 94 -16.21 4.31 9.44
C LEU A 94 -15.71 5.09 10.68
N GLY A 95 -14.94 6.17 10.46
CA GLY A 95 -14.38 7.00 11.51
C GLY A 95 -13.35 6.28 12.39
N LEU A 96 -12.61 5.32 11.85
CA LEU A 96 -11.64 4.55 12.60
C LEU A 96 -10.33 5.30 12.84
N PHE A 97 -9.97 6.24 11.97
CA PHE A 97 -8.75 7.02 12.08
C PHE A 97 -8.89 8.26 12.96
N ALA A 98 -7.77 8.69 13.51
CA ALA A 98 -7.58 9.99 14.14
C ALA A 98 -6.63 10.85 13.30
N PRO A 99 -6.89 12.16 13.16
CA PRO A 99 -5.99 13.04 12.43
C PRO A 99 -4.62 13.11 13.09
N VAL A 100 -3.57 13.04 12.28
CA VAL A 100 -2.18 13.15 12.73
C VAL A 100 -1.62 14.50 12.32
N LYS A 101 -1.31 15.34 13.29
CA LYS A 101 -0.63 16.62 13.07
C LYS A 101 0.87 16.36 13.08
N SER A 102 1.51 16.34 11.90
CA SER A 102 2.95 16.17 11.73
C SER A 102 3.42 16.97 10.52
N THR A 103 4.26 17.97 10.78
CA THR A 103 4.92 18.75 9.71
C THR A 103 5.76 17.84 8.81
N VAL A 104 6.39 16.82 9.36
CA VAL A 104 7.17 15.83 8.59
C VAL A 104 6.31 15.13 7.56
N LEU A 105 5.14 14.62 7.96
CA LEU A 105 4.23 13.93 7.04
C LEU A 105 3.64 14.90 6.01
N GLU A 106 3.27 16.10 6.43
CA GLU A 106 2.65 17.10 5.55
C GLU A 106 3.61 17.64 4.50
N GLU A 107 4.89 17.82 4.85
CA GLU A 107 5.93 18.28 3.92
C GLU A 107 6.39 17.17 2.97
N ARG A 108 6.47 15.93 3.46
CA ARG A 108 7.02 14.83 2.69
C ARG A 108 6.03 14.12 1.79
N ILE A 109 4.78 13.97 2.24
CA ILE A 109 3.72 13.29 1.47
C ILE A 109 2.87 14.33 0.72
N PRO A 110 2.87 14.31 -0.62
CA PRO A 110 2.08 15.25 -1.42
C PRO A 110 0.58 15.24 -1.05
N ALA A 111 -0.08 16.38 -1.10
CA ALA A 111 -1.47 16.53 -0.70
C ALA A 111 -2.44 15.56 -1.40
N HIS A 112 -2.18 15.19 -2.66
CA HIS A 112 -2.98 14.21 -3.41
C HIS A 112 -2.73 12.75 -3.02
N LEU A 113 -1.79 12.49 -2.09
CA LEU A 113 -1.44 11.17 -1.56
C LEU A 113 -1.72 11.06 -0.05
N ARG A 114 -2.50 11.98 0.52
CA ARG A 114 -2.94 11.93 1.92
C ARG A 114 -4.37 12.43 2.04
N ASP A 115 -5.00 12.07 3.14
CA ASP A 115 -6.30 12.60 3.48
C ASP A 115 -6.23 14.12 3.76
N PRO A 116 -7.19 14.93 3.31
CA PRO A 116 -7.22 16.38 3.58
C PRO A 116 -7.21 16.73 5.06
N GLU A 117 -7.79 15.89 5.92
CA GLU A 117 -7.84 16.03 7.37
C GLU A 117 -6.66 15.32 8.07
N ASN A 118 -5.73 14.72 7.30
CA ASN A 118 -4.59 13.95 7.78
C ASN A 118 -4.96 12.68 8.58
N ASN A 119 -6.09 12.06 8.27
CA ASN A 119 -6.51 10.79 8.88
C ASN A 119 -5.65 9.61 8.41
N TRP A 120 -5.17 9.65 7.16
CA TRP A 120 -4.30 8.64 6.59
C TRP A 120 -3.30 9.23 5.57
N PHE A 121 -2.22 8.48 5.31
CA PHE A 121 -1.14 8.86 4.41
C PHE A 121 -0.77 7.68 3.52
N ALA A 122 -0.46 7.96 2.24
CA ALA A 122 0.16 6.97 1.36
C ALA A 122 1.68 6.95 1.56
N PHE A 123 2.26 5.76 1.53
CA PHE A 123 3.71 5.57 1.65
C PHE A 123 4.33 4.99 0.39
N SER A 124 3.56 4.30 -0.42
CA SER A 124 3.99 3.85 -1.75
C SER A 124 2.84 3.86 -2.75
N THR A 125 3.19 3.89 -4.03
CA THR A 125 2.23 3.87 -5.12
C THR A 125 2.53 2.76 -6.13
N ARG A 126 1.52 2.34 -6.89
CA ARG A 126 1.63 1.44 -8.03
C ARG A 126 0.61 1.82 -9.10
N ALA A 127 0.94 1.54 -10.36
CA ALA A 127 -0.01 1.71 -11.46
C ALA A 127 -0.60 0.38 -11.91
N ARG A 128 -1.85 0.41 -12.36
CA ARG A 128 -2.54 -0.71 -12.99
C ARG A 128 -2.37 -0.61 -14.49
N VAL A 129 -1.37 -1.30 -15.04
CA VAL A 129 -1.01 -1.23 -16.45
C VAL A 129 -1.63 -2.36 -17.26
N ILE A 130 -1.73 -2.16 -18.59
CA ILE A 130 -2.07 -3.23 -19.51
C ILE A 130 -0.78 -3.91 -19.96
N ILE A 131 -0.79 -5.23 -19.95
CA ILE A 131 0.28 -6.09 -20.46
C ILE A 131 -0.24 -6.87 -21.66
N TYR A 132 0.59 -7.05 -22.68
CA TYR A 132 0.20 -7.73 -23.90
C TYR A 132 1.33 -8.58 -24.48
N ASN A 133 0.98 -9.59 -25.27
CA ASN A 133 1.93 -10.42 -25.99
C ASN A 133 2.38 -9.68 -27.29
N LYS A 134 3.65 -9.29 -27.34
CA LYS A 134 4.24 -8.53 -28.46
C LYS A 134 4.19 -9.27 -29.81
N MET A 135 4.07 -10.60 -29.80
CA MET A 135 3.98 -11.41 -31.00
C MET A 135 2.57 -11.43 -31.60
N LYS A 136 1.55 -11.00 -30.83
CA LYS A 136 0.15 -11.11 -31.20
C LYS A 136 -0.57 -9.76 -31.30
N LEU A 137 -0.15 -8.77 -30.52
CA LEU A 137 -0.75 -7.44 -30.43
C LEU A 137 0.30 -6.34 -30.53
N LYS A 138 -0.12 -5.17 -30.98
CA LYS A 138 0.63 -3.93 -30.90
C LYS A 138 0.15 -3.10 -29.70
N SER A 139 0.99 -2.21 -29.18
CA SER A 139 0.60 -1.31 -28.08
C SER A 139 -0.62 -0.44 -28.41
N ALA A 140 -0.79 -0.07 -29.68
CA ALA A 140 -1.94 0.70 -30.14
C ALA A 140 -3.28 -0.06 -30.07
N ASP A 141 -3.27 -1.40 -30.10
CA ASP A 141 -4.47 -2.21 -30.01
C ASP A 141 -5.09 -2.20 -28.61
N VAL A 142 -4.29 -1.83 -27.59
CA VAL A 142 -4.62 -1.86 -26.15
C VAL A 142 -4.14 -0.59 -25.46
N ALA A 143 -4.25 0.57 -26.12
CA ALA A 143 -3.75 1.85 -25.62
C ALA A 143 -4.54 2.41 -24.42
N ASN A 144 -5.79 1.99 -24.25
CA ASN A 144 -6.70 2.49 -23.23
C ASN A 144 -7.41 1.35 -22.52
N TYR A 145 -7.95 1.59 -21.32
CA TYR A 145 -8.79 0.60 -20.64
C TYR A 145 -10.04 0.24 -21.46
N GLU A 146 -10.59 1.21 -22.22
CA GLU A 146 -11.72 1.00 -23.11
C GLU A 146 -11.46 -0.10 -24.11
N ASP A 147 -10.22 -0.25 -24.58
CA ASP A 147 -9.84 -1.22 -25.61
C ASP A 147 -10.02 -2.67 -25.12
N LEU A 148 -9.93 -2.91 -23.81
CA LEU A 148 -10.10 -4.25 -23.22
C LEU A 148 -11.51 -4.83 -23.41
N ALA A 149 -12.51 -3.97 -23.64
CA ALA A 149 -13.89 -4.38 -23.90
C ALA A 149 -14.21 -4.56 -25.39
N LYS A 150 -13.28 -4.23 -26.31
CA LYS A 150 -13.52 -4.34 -27.75
C LYS A 150 -13.70 -5.80 -28.19
N PRO A 151 -14.65 -6.11 -29.09
CA PRO A 151 -14.87 -7.47 -29.60
C PRO A 151 -13.66 -8.12 -30.27
N ALA A 152 -12.71 -7.31 -30.77
CA ALA A 152 -11.44 -7.79 -31.34
C ALA A 152 -10.57 -8.58 -30.33
N LEU A 153 -10.81 -8.41 -29.03
CA LEU A 153 -10.14 -9.13 -27.95
C LEU A 153 -10.92 -10.34 -27.42
N LYS A 154 -11.99 -10.76 -28.09
CA LYS A 154 -12.78 -11.92 -27.68
C LYS A 154 -11.91 -13.18 -27.57
N GLY A 155 -11.96 -13.83 -26.38
CA GLY A 155 -11.16 -15.01 -26.08
C GLY A 155 -9.66 -14.76 -25.90
N LYS A 156 -9.23 -13.51 -25.68
CA LYS A 156 -7.81 -13.12 -25.59
C LYS A 156 -7.39 -12.52 -24.27
N LEU A 157 -8.33 -12.23 -23.35
CA LEU A 157 -8.05 -11.52 -22.10
C LEU A 157 -7.97 -12.50 -20.93
N CYS A 158 -6.93 -12.36 -20.13
CA CYS A 158 -6.81 -13.01 -18.82
C CYS A 158 -6.93 -12.00 -17.69
N SER A 159 -7.55 -12.42 -16.59
CA SER A 159 -7.69 -11.61 -15.39
C SER A 159 -7.59 -12.45 -14.12
N ARG A 160 -7.22 -11.81 -13.02
CA ARG A 160 -7.51 -12.28 -11.68
C ARG A 160 -8.99 -12.01 -11.35
N SER A 161 -9.47 -12.52 -10.21
CA SER A 161 -10.86 -12.30 -9.76
C SER A 161 -11.27 -10.83 -9.85
N GLY A 162 -12.47 -10.56 -10.38
CA GLY A 162 -13.08 -9.23 -10.40
C GLY A 162 -13.34 -8.66 -9.01
N ALA A 163 -13.60 -9.52 -8.02
CA ALA A 163 -13.79 -9.13 -6.62
C ALA A 163 -12.48 -8.79 -5.88
N HIS A 164 -11.32 -8.99 -6.52
CA HIS A 164 -10.05 -8.62 -5.88
C HIS A 164 -9.93 -7.09 -5.77
N PRO A 165 -9.45 -6.54 -4.62
CA PRO A 165 -9.34 -5.10 -4.38
C PRO A 165 -8.75 -4.31 -5.54
N TYR A 166 -7.71 -4.82 -6.22
CA TYR A 166 -7.08 -4.09 -7.35
C TYR A 166 -7.99 -3.91 -8.56
N ASN A 167 -8.87 -4.87 -8.85
CA ASN A 167 -9.86 -4.72 -9.93
C ASN A 167 -11.06 -3.89 -9.49
N VAL A 168 -11.46 -4.00 -8.22
CA VAL A 168 -12.49 -3.13 -7.62
C VAL A 168 -12.05 -1.67 -7.63
N SER A 169 -10.82 -1.37 -7.22
CA SER A 169 -10.26 -0.01 -7.26
C SER A 169 -10.17 0.54 -8.69
N LEU A 170 -9.78 -0.28 -9.66
CA LEU A 170 -9.81 0.14 -11.06
C LEU A 170 -11.25 0.46 -11.50
N GLY A 171 -12.21 -0.42 -11.19
CA GLY A 171 -13.62 -0.20 -11.49
C GLY A 171 -14.16 1.10 -10.89
N ALA A 172 -13.85 1.38 -9.62
CA ALA A 172 -14.24 2.61 -8.95
C ALA A 172 -13.63 3.85 -9.63
N ALA A 173 -12.36 3.79 -10.04
CA ALA A 173 -11.73 4.88 -10.79
C ALA A 173 -12.40 5.10 -12.16
N LEU A 174 -12.79 4.04 -12.85
CA LEU A 174 -13.49 4.14 -14.13
C LEU A 174 -14.92 4.70 -13.96
N ILE A 175 -15.64 4.33 -12.90
CA ILE A 175 -16.95 4.93 -12.56
C ILE A 175 -16.82 6.45 -12.41
N GLN A 176 -15.77 6.92 -11.74
CA GLN A 176 -15.52 8.35 -11.58
C GLN A 176 -15.34 9.08 -12.92
N HIS A 177 -14.65 8.45 -13.87
CA HIS A 177 -14.36 9.07 -15.16
C HIS A 177 -15.47 8.91 -16.19
N TRP A 178 -16.20 7.79 -16.15
CA TRP A 178 -17.18 7.42 -17.18
C TRP A 178 -18.62 7.36 -16.68
N GLY A 179 -18.83 7.32 -15.35
CA GLY A 179 -20.11 6.99 -14.74
C GLY A 179 -20.37 5.48 -14.66
N GLU A 180 -21.36 5.10 -13.86
CA GLU A 180 -21.69 3.69 -13.56
C GLU A 180 -22.09 2.92 -14.82
N ALA A 181 -23.05 3.46 -15.62
CA ALA A 181 -23.59 2.76 -16.78
C ALA A 181 -22.52 2.39 -17.81
N LYS A 182 -21.63 3.32 -18.15
CA LYS A 182 -20.55 3.05 -19.11
C LYS A 182 -19.50 2.10 -18.54
N THR A 183 -19.21 2.18 -17.24
CA THR A 183 -18.29 1.26 -16.58
C THR A 183 -18.86 -0.15 -16.52
N GLU A 184 -20.16 -0.29 -16.28
CA GLU A 184 -20.82 -1.60 -16.31
C GLU A 184 -20.79 -2.21 -17.72
N GLU A 185 -21.10 -1.42 -18.76
CA GLU A 185 -20.98 -1.86 -20.15
C GLU A 185 -19.55 -2.34 -20.47
N TRP A 186 -18.56 -1.56 -20.08
CA TRP A 186 -17.15 -1.93 -20.21
C TRP A 186 -16.84 -3.25 -19.48
N ALA A 187 -17.29 -3.40 -18.24
CA ALA A 187 -17.03 -4.61 -17.47
C ALA A 187 -17.66 -5.86 -18.12
N ARG A 188 -18.87 -5.75 -18.66
CA ARG A 188 -19.53 -6.81 -19.45
C ARG A 188 -18.71 -7.17 -20.70
N GLY A 189 -18.19 -6.18 -21.42
CA GLY A 189 -17.32 -6.37 -22.58
C GLY A 189 -15.99 -7.06 -22.21
N VAL A 190 -15.37 -6.65 -21.11
CA VAL A 190 -14.15 -7.29 -20.57
C VAL A 190 -14.42 -8.78 -20.24
N VAL A 191 -15.53 -9.08 -19.56
CA VAL A 191 -15.92 -10.47 -19.23
C VAL A 191 -16.15 -11.29 -20.48
N ALA A 192 -16.81 -10.73 -21.50
CA ALA A 192 -17.05 -11.40 -22.78
C ALA A 192 -15.74 -11.71 -23.55
N ASN A 193 -14.66 -11.01 -23.24
CA ASN A 193 -13.35 -11.18 -23.87
C ASN A 193 -12.44 -12.16 -23.13
N PHE A 194 -12.86 -12.74 -22.01
CA PHE A 194 -12.01 -13.67 -21.27
C PHE A 194 -11.64 -14.92 -22.10
N ALA A 195 -10.36 -15.23 -22.13
CA ALA A 195 -9.81 -16.47 -22.70
C ALA A 195 -10.13 -17.68 -21.81
N ARG A 196 -10.28 -17.44 -20.51
CA ARG A 196 -10.58 -18.42 -19.46
C ARG A 196 -11.23 -17.76 -18.26
N ALA A 197 -11.81 -18.55 -17.37
CA ALA A 197 -12.28 -18.08 -16.08
C ALA A 197 -11.15 -17.38 -15.32
N PRO A 198 -11.44 -16.25 -14.60
CA PRO A 198 -10.45 -15.55 -13.77
C PRO A 198 -9.83 -16.46 -12.73
N LYS A 199 -8.49 -16.50 -12.65
CA LYS A 199 -7.74 -17.31 -11.68
C LYS A 199 -6.35 -16.72 -11.42
N GLY A 200 -5.77 -17.05 -10.27
CA GLY A 200 -4.41 -16.67 -9.90
C GLY A 200 -4.24 -15.18 -9.60
N GLY A 201 -3.00 -14.76 -9.43
CA GLY A 201 -2.60 -13.38 -9.18
C GLY A 201 -2.04 -12.68 -10.42
N ASP A 202 -1.55 -11.44 -10.27
CA ASP A 202 -1.02 -10.66 -11.40
C ASP A 202 0.23 -11.32 -12.03
N THR A 203 1.08 -11.98 -11.24
CA THR A 203 2.22 -12.75 -11.77
C THR A 203 1.75 -13.87 -12.71
N ASP A 204 0.64 -14.55 -12.37
CA ASP A 204 0.09 -15.62 -13.20
C ASP A 204 -0.49 -15.08 -14.51
N GLN A 205 -1.07 -13.85 -14.49
CA GLN A 205 -1.52 -13.19 -15.70
C GLN A 205 -0.34 -12.84 -16.62
N ILE A 206 0.78 -12.33 -16.06
CA ILE A 206 2.00 -12.02 -16.83
C ILE A 206 2.55 -13.29 -17.49
N LYS A 207 2.62 -14.39 -16.74
CA LYS A 207 3.07 -15.70 -17.26
C LYS A 207 2.16 -16.23 -18.34
N ALA A 208 0.83 -16.12 -18.16
CA ALA A 208 -0.17 -16.56 -19.14
C ALA A 208 -0.04 -15.78 -20.47
N VAL A 209 0.14 -14.46 -20.40
CA VAL A 209 0.39 -13.61 -21.58
C VAL A 209 1.69 -14.00 -22.29
N ALA A 210 2.77 -14.20 -21.55
CA ALA A 210 4.06 -14.61 -22.12
C ALA A 210 4.02 -16.00 -22.77
N ALA A 211 3.24 -16.92 -22.19
CA ALA A 211 3.04 -18.27 -22.72
C ALA A 211 2.05 -18.32 -23.91
N GLY A 212 1.31 -17.23 -24.17
CA GLY A 212 0.31 -17.17 -25.22
C GLY A 212 -1.03 -17.85 -24.88
N GLU A 213 -1.29 -18.15 -23.60
CA GLU A 213 -2.60 -18.60 -23.11
C GLU A 213 -3.66 -17.50 -23.28
N CYS A 214 -3.23 -16.25 -23.14
CA CYS A 214 -4.00 -15.05 -23.48
C CYS A 214 -3.08 -14.01 -24.13
N ASP A 215 -3.67 -13.05 -24.83
CA ASP A 215 -2.91 -12.04 -25.58
C ASP A 215 -2.74 -10.76 -24.76
N VAL A 216 -3.64 -10.50 -23.81
CA VAL A 216 -3.69 -9.29 -22.99
C VAL A 216 -4.17 -9.58 -21.56
N ALA A 217 -3.68 -8.78 -20.62
CA ALA A 217 -4.15 -8.76 -19.22
C ALA A 217 -3.86 -7.41 -18.57
N VAL A 218 -4.36 -7.21 -17.34
CA VAL A 218 -3.98 -6.07 -16.48
C VAL A 218 -3.13 -6.55 -15.31
N SER A 219 -2.14 -5.75 -14.92
CA SER A 219 -1.24 -6.07 -13.80
C SER A 219 -0.78 -4.80 -13.09
N ASN A 220 -0.47 -4.92 -11.80
CA ASN A 220 0.25 -3.86 -11.11
C ASN A 220 1.73 -3.86 -11.49
N THR A 221 2.30 -2.67 -11.57
CA THR A 221 3.68 -2.43 -12.06
C THR A 221 4.75 -3.19 -11.30
N TYR A 222 4.65 -3.33 -9.99
CA TYR A 222 5.68 -3.97 -9.17
C TYR A 222 5.85 -5.47 -9.47
N TYR A 223 4.82 -6.17 -9.95
CA TYR A 223 4.96 -7.56 -10.40
C TYR A 223 5.84 -7.69 -11.64
N LEU A 224 5.68 -6.76 -12.59
CA LEU A 224 6.55 -6.69 -13.78
C LEU A 224 7.98 -6.39 -13.39
N VAL A 225 8.19 -5.40 -12.49
CA VAL A 225 9.54 -5.04 -12.01
C VAL A 225 10.21 -6.23 -11.32
N ARG A 226 9.46 -6.99 -10.52
CA ARG A 226 9.97 -8.20 -9.86
C ARG A 226 10.50 -9.22 -10.86
N LEU A 227 9.76 -9.49 -11.94
CA LEU A 227 10.20 -10.41 -13.00
C LEU A 227 11.37 -9.86 -13.79
N LEU A 228 11.38 -8.56 -14.13
CA LEU A 228 12.48 -7.90 -14.82
C LEU A 228 13.79 -7.88 -14.01
N ARG A 229 13.71 -7.87 -12.68
CA ARG A 229 14.85 -7.91 -11.75
C ARG A 229 15.22 -9.33 -11.32
N SER A 230 14.44 -10.31 -11.71
CA SER A 230 14.72 -11.71 -11.38
C SER A 230 16.07 -12.14 -11.95
N GLY A 231 16.85 -12.86 -11.15
CA GLY A 231 18.10 -13.51 -11.59
C GLY A 231 17.87 -14.70 -12.53
N LYS A 232 16.62 -15.20 -12.63
CA LYS A 232 16.28 -16.39 -13.42
C LYS A 232 16.25 -16.08 -14.91
N ALA A 233 16.94 -16.87 -15.72
CA ALA A 233 16.95 -16.73 -17.18
C ALA A 233 15.55 -16.90 -17.79
N GLU A 234 14.73 -17.78 -17.21
CA GLU A 234 13.34 -18.03 -17.62
C GLU A 234 12.48 -16.77 -17.51
N ASP A 235 12.56 -16.04 -16.37
CA ASP A 235 11.81 -14.81 -16.16
C ASP A 235 12.22 -13.74 -17.18
N ARG A 236 13.51 -13.61 -17.50
CA ARG A 236 14.00 -12.67 -18.51
C ARG A 236 13.46 -12.99 -19.90
N SER A 237 13.59 -14.25 -20.33
CA SER A 237 13.06 -14.71 -21.64
C SER A 237 11.56 -14.51 -21.75
N MET A 238 10.82 -14.76 -20.68
CA MET A 238 9.38 -14.50 -20.60
C MET A 238 9.09 -13.01 -20.80
N MET A 239 9.81 -12.13 -20.10
CA MET A 239 9.58 -10.68 -20.16
C MET A 239 9.94 -10.05 -21.52
N GLU A 240 10.78 -10.71 -22.33
CA GLU A 240 11.05 -10.30 -23.72
C GLU A 240 9.77 -10.35 -24.59
N LYS A 241 8.86 -11.28 -24.33
CA LYS A 241 7.61 -11.48 -25.06
C LYS A 241 6.51 -10.51 -24.61
N VAL A 242 6.63 -9.90 -23.43
CA VAL A 242 5.59 -9.07 -22.83
C VAL A 242 5.84 -7.59 -23.12
N GLY A 243 4.85 -6.92 -23.67
CA GLY A 243 4.77 -5.47 -23.77
C GLY A 243 3.97 -4.88 -22.62
N VAL A 244 4.24 -3.60 -22.32
CA VAL A 244 3.53 -2.84 -21.27
C VAL A 244 2.99 -1.56 -21.88
N VAL A 245 1.72 -1.28 -21.60
CA VAL A 245 1.06 -0.02 -21.95
C VAL A 245 0.63 0.68 -20.68
N TRP A 246 0.86 1.97 -20.63
CA TRP A 246 0.29 2.90 -19.66
C TRP A 246 -1.02 3.43 -20.27
N PRO A 247 -2.17 2.87 -19.86
CA PRO A 247 -3.42 3.21 -20.55
C PRO A 247 -3.83 4.65 -20.33
N ASN A 248 -4.66 5.14 -21.25
CA ASN A 248 -5.33 6.44 -21.16
C ASN A 248 -4.41 7.67 -21.09
N GLN A 249 -3.18 7.62 -21.64
CA GLN A 249 -2.23 8.74 -21.57
C GLN A 249 -2.70 10.00 -22.31
N SER A 250 -3.57 9.86 -23.32
CA SER A 250 -4.21 10.96 -24.03
C SER A 250 -5.46 11.53 -23.34
N SER A 251 -5.93 10.89 -22.26
CA SER A 251 -7.14 11.29 -21.53
C SER A 251 -6.84 11.48 -20.03
N PHE A 252 -7.49 10.75 -19.15
CA PHE A 252 -7.34 10.90 -17.69
C PHE A 252 -6.08 10.25 -17.10
N GLY A 253 -5.37 9.44 -17.86
CA GLY A 253 -4.13 8.78 -17.42
C GLY A 253 -4.34 7.39 -16.83
N THR A 254 -3.22 6.76 -16.47
CA THR A 254 -3.24 5.42 -15.88
C THR A 254 -3.69 5.46 -14.42
N HIS A 255 -4.57 4.54 -14.03
CA HIS A 255 -4.99 4.37 -12.64
C HIS A 255 -3.79 4.04 -11.73
N ILE A 256 -3.65 4.83 -10.66
CA ILE A 256 -2.69 4.60 -9.58
C ILE A 256 -3.43 4.21 -8.32
N ASN A 257 -2.91 3.21 -7.63
CA ASN A 257 -3.32 2.83 -6.29
C ASN A 257 -2.17 3.02 -5.29
N ILE A 258 -2.46 2.98 -4.01
CA ILE A 258 -1.51 3.27 -2.93
C ILE A 258 -1.43 2.12 -1.92
N SER A 259 -0.29 2.04 -1.22
CA SER A 259 -0.24 1.48 0.14
C SER A 259 -0.13 2.63 1.11
N GLY A 260 -0.94 2.59 2.16
CA GLY A 260 -0.99 3.65 3.14
C GLY A 260 -1.54 3.19 4.47
N GLY A 261 -1.59 4.09 5.42
CA GLY A 261 -2.12 3.82 6.75
C GLY A 261 -2.36 5.09 7.55
N GLY A 262 -2.98 4.91 8.70
CA GLY A 262 -3.28 5.98 9.64
C GLY A 262 -3.24 5.49 11.09
N MET A 263 -3.19 6.45 11.99
CA MET A 263 -3.33 6.20 13.43
C MET A 263 -4.79 5.96 13.76
N LEU A 264 -5.07 4.93 14.54
CA LEU A 264 -6.45 4.65 14.99
C LEU A 264 -6.86 5.59 16.11
N LYS A 265 -8.17 5.92 16.18
CA LYS A 265 -8.74 6.77 17.23
C LYS A 265 -8.47 6.22 18.64
N THR A 266 -8.52 4.91 18.75
CA THR A 266 -8.35 4.15 19.98
C THR A 266 -6.91 3.85 20.35
N ALA A 267 -5.95 4.30 19.52
CA ALA A 267 -4.53 4.01 19.70
C ALA A 267 -4.04 4.28 21.13
N PRO A 268 -3.61 3.27 21.88
CA PRO A 268 -3.05 3.46 23.22
C PRO A 268 -1.64 4.06 23.17
N ASN A 269 -0.86 3.82 22.11
CA ASN A 269 0.53 4.27 21.97
C ASN A 269 0.68 5.33 20.86
N LYS A 270 -0.03 6.45 20.98
CA LYS A 270 -0.12 7.50 19.95
C LYS A 270 1.24 8.03 19.50
N ASP A 271 2.16 8.28 20.44
CA ASP A 271 3.50 8.77 20.11
C ASP A 271 4.30 7.75 19.27
N ALA A 272 4.16 6.47 19.56
CA ALA A 272 4.77 5.40 18.78
C ALA A 272 4.13 5.31 17.39
N ALA A 273 2.80 5.50 17.28
CA ALA A 273 2.08 5.54 16.02
C ALA A 273 2.57 6.67 15.12
N VAL A 274 2.64 7.89 15.64
CA VAL A 274 3.14 9.06 14.88
C VAL A 274 4.57 8.82 14.40
N LYS A 275 5.48 8.38 15.28
CA LYS A 275 6.87 8.07 14.92
C LYS A 275 6.98 7.00 13.84
N PHE A 276 6.10 6.00 13.87
CA PHE A 276 6.08 4.97 12.84
C PHE A 276 5.63 5.52 11.49
N LEU A 277 4.56 6.32 11.45
CA LEU A 277 4.10 6.95 10.22
C LEU A 277 5.16 7.90 9.64
N GLU A 278 5.83 8.71 10.49
CA GLU A 278 6.96 9.56 10.07
C GLU A 278 8.14 8.74 9.54
N TYR A 279 8.47 7.63 10.20
CA TYR A 279 9.50 6.71 9.72
C TYR A 279 9.16 6.15 8.34
N LEU A 280 7.90 5.75 8.09
CA LEU A 280 7.47 5.28 6.76
C LEU A 280 7.64 6.35 5.67
N ALA A 281 7.59 7.63 6.02
CA ALA A 281 7.88 8.73 5.13
C ALA A 281 9.38 9.09 5.03
N SER A 282 10.27 8.47 5.80
CA SER A 282 11.73 8.73 5.74
C SER A 282 12.35 8.26 4.43
N ASP A 283 13.50 8.81 4.06
CA ASP A 283 14.22 8.42 2.83
C ASP A 283 14.60 6.94 2.85
N GLU A 284 14.97 6.40 4.03
CA GLU A 284 15.33 4.99 4.20
C GLU A 284 14.12 4.09 3.92
N ALA A 285 12.99 4.34 4.55
CA ALA A 285 11.77 3.56 4.34
C ALA A 285 11.26 3.67 2.91
N GLN A 286 11.31 4.86 2.33
CA GLN A 286 10.90 5.12 0.95
C GLN A 286 11.83 4.45 -0.07
N ALA A 287 13.13 4.45 0.16
CA ALA A 287 14.10 3.68 -0.63
C ALA A 287 13.83 2.18 -0.51
N TYR A 288 13.39 1.72 0.64
CA TYR A 288 13.01 0.33 0.86
C TYR A 288 11.77 -0.06 0.03
N PHE A 289 10.71 0.75 0.03
CA PHE A 289 9.55 0.52 -0.87
C PHE A 289 9.98 0.42 -2.34
N ALA A 290 10.91 1.29 -2.76
CA ALA A 290 11.43 1.30 -4.12
C ALA A 290 12.25 0.07 -4.49
N ASN A 291 13.14 -0.36 -3.61
CA ASN A 291 14.14 -1.38 -3.90
C ASN A 291 13.72 -2.78 -3.44
N GLY A 292 13.09 -2.90 -2.27
CA GLY A 292 12.60 -4.14 -1.70
C GLY A 292 11.30 -4.62 -2.35
N ASN A 293 10.30 -3.72 -2.42
CA ASN A 293 8.96 -4.08 -2.91
C ASN A 293 8.73 -3.75 -4.38
N ASN A 294 9.65 -3.01 -5.01
CA ASN A 294 9.52 -2.51 -6.38
C ASN A 294 8.30 -1.57 -6.59
N GLU A 295 7.81 -0.99 -5.52
CA GLU A 295 6.75 0.04 -5.54
C GLU A 295 7.38 1.42 -5.79
N TRP A 296 6.59 2.41 -6.14
CA TRP A 296 7.08 3.77 -6.21
C TRP A 296 6.92 4.47 -4.88
N PRO A 297 7.97 5.18 -4.42
CA PRO A 297 7.89 6.01 -3.23
C PRO A 297 6.78 7.05 -3.34
N ALA A 298 6.07 7.30 -2.25
CA ALA A 298 5.14 8.42 -2.15
C ALA A 298 5.89 9.76 -2.01
N VAL A 299 7.10 9.74 -1.43
CA VAL A 299 7.95 10.91 -1.26
C VAL A 299 8.69 11.22 -2.56
N PRO A 300 8.46 12.39 -3.21
CA PRO A 300 8.95 12.67 -4.56
C PRO A 300 10.47 12.79 -4.68
N THR A 301 11.16 13.11 -3.58
CA THR A 301 12.63 13.26 -3.55
C THR A 301 13.35 11.92 -3.63
N VAL A 302 12.69 10.83 -3.26
CA VAL A 302 13.27 9.48 -3.31
C VAL A 302 13.05 8.85 -4.68
N ARG A 303 14.13 8.47 -5.34
CA ARG A 303 14.09 7.93 -6.70
C ARG A 303 13.89 6.42 -6.71
N GLN A 304 12.96 5.97 -7.55
CA GLN A 304 12.82 4.55 -7.86
C GLN A 304 13.72 4.21 -9.07
N PRO A 305 14.66 3.24 -8.93
CA PRO A 305 15.67 2.95 -9.96
C PRO A 305 15.09 2.55 -11.33
N MET A 306 13.96 1.86 -11.34
CA MET A 306 13.31 1.39 -12.57
C MET A 306 12.43 2.45 -13.26
N ARG A 307 12.16 3.59 -12.61
CA ARG A 307 11.31 4.67 -13.16
C ARG A 307 11.75 5.10 -14.56
N ARG A 308 13.06 5.22 -14.79
CA ARG A 308 13.59 5.62 -16.11
C ARG A 308 13.25 4.63 -17.22
N LYS A 309 13.22 3.32 -16.95
CA LYS A 309 12.84 2.31 -17.95
C LYS A 309 11.36 2.41 -18.29
N PHE A 310 10.49 2.63 -17.31
CA PHE A 310 9.05 2.78 -17.53
C PHE A 310 8.66 4.12 -18.17
N VAL A 311 9.29 5.23 -17.78
CA VAL A 311 9.06 6.56 -18.38
C VAL A 311 9.41 6.57 -19.87
N ARG A 312 10.46 5.86 -20.29
CA ARG A 312 10.81 5.71 -21.71
C ARG A 312 9.74 4.97 -22.54
N HIS A 313 8.82 4.25 -21.89
CA HIS A 313 7.72 3.53 -22.52
C HIS A 313 6.39 4.29 -22.47
N GLY A 314 6.41 5.61 -22.31
CA GLY A 314 5.24 6.46 -22.53
C GLY A 314 4.43 6.83 -21.30
N MET A 315 4.94 6.68 -20.07
CA MET A 315 4.25 7.19 -18.87
C MET A 315 4.39 8.70 -18.79
N THR A 316 3.35 9.45 -19.14
CA THR A 316 3.31 10.92 -19.03
C THR A 316 2.24 11.41 -18.06
N ARG A 317 1.17 10.65 -17.85
CA ARG A 317 0.05 11.00 -16.97
C ARG A 317 -0.35 9.83 -16.09
N CYS A 318 -0.52 10.11 -14.81
CA CYS A 318 -1.07 9.18 -13.83
C CYS A 318 -2.18 9.88 -13.07
N VAL A 319 -3.30 9.19 -12.87
CA VAL A 319 -4.40 9.65 -12.03
C VAL A 319 -4.48 8.77 -10.80
N SER A 320 -4.35 9.37 -9.61
CA SER A 320 -4.56 8.63 -8.37
C SER A 320 -6.06 8.44 -8.14
N GLY A 321 -6.50 7.21 -7.93
CA GLY A 321 -7.83 6.92 -7.41
C GLY A 321 -8.07 7.48 -6.00
N VAL A 322 -7.04 8.02 -5.36
CA VAL A 322 -7.07 8.53 -3.98
C VAL A 322 -7.93 9.79 -3.85
N GLY A 323 -7.92 10.68 -4.85
CA GLY A 323 -8.78 11.86 -4.87
C GLY A 323 -10.28 11.58 -4.99
N LEU A 324 -10.66 10.31 -5.26
CA LEU A 324 -12.03 9.87 -5.43
C LEU A 324 -12.78 9.69 -4.10
N PHE A 325 -12.05 9.35 -3.05
CA PHE A 325 -12.64 8.98 -1.76
C PHE A 325 -12.75 10.17 -0.80
N SER A 326 -12.06 11.28 -1.07
CA SER A 326 -12.06 12.47 -0.22
C SER A 326 -13.18 13.49 -0.54
N ARG A 327 -13.98 13.29 -1.60
CA ARG A 327 -14.99 14.28 -2.06
C ARG A 327 -16.46 13.95 -1.77
N SER A 328 -16.75 12.82 -1.12
CA SER A 328 -18.14 12.46 -0.77
C SER A 328 -18.40 12.67 0.73
N ARG A 329 -18.37 13.91 1.18
CA ARG A 329 -19.08 14.38 2.39
C ARG A 329 -19.96 15.56 2.06
#